data_4b4a9d8f184f4d755fbb08c5b398b224
#
_entry.id   4b4a9d8f184f4d755fbb08c5b398b224
#
_cell.length_a   1.000
_cell.length_b   1.000
_cell.length_c   1.000
_cell.angle_alpha   90.00
_cell.angle_beta   90.00
_cell.angle_gamma   90.00
#
_symmetry.space_group_name_H-M   'P 1'
#
loop_
_entity.id
_entity.type
_entity.pdbx_description
1 polymer ?
#
loop_
_entity_poly.entity_id
_entity_poly.type
_entity_poly.pdbx_seq_one_letter_code
_entity_poly.pdbx_strand_id
1 'polypeptide(L)'
;MDTIEGGKWLPDQELAWKLVTLAVERIRELENELGCFFDRNPDGTVHQKAFAGQTFDRTVHKGDLTGIEIINRLAEQVWSRGIGRLEEHRAIELVRTADGSALAGVLMIDMRAGEFVFVQAKAVLLATGGGPTMYRYHTPSGDKSCDGLAMALRDQEISDFPLCNKSFNLSYCGHDL
;
A
#
# COMPACT_ATOMS: atom_id res chain seq x y z
N MET A 1 -3.54 9.88 19.34
CA MET A 1 -4.32 8.84 20.04
C MET A 1 -5.25 8.11 19.07
N ASP A 2 -6.13 8.78 18.34
CA ASP A 2 -7.11 8.14 17.41
C ASP A 2 -6.52 7.03 16.51
N THR A 3 -5.28 7.22 16.00
CA THR A 3 -4.62 6.22 15.15
C THR A 3 -4.34 4.92 15.92
N ILE A 4 -3.93 5.02 17.17
CA ILE A 4 -3.65 3.87 18.02
C ILE A 4 -4.95 3.22 18.50
N GLU A 5 -5.89 4.02 18.97
CA GLU A 5 -7.20 3.55 19.44
C GLU A 5 -8.03 2.95 18.30
N GLY A 6 -8.06 3.59 17.14
CA GLY A 6 -8.71 3.08 15.94
C GLY A 6 -8.11 1.76 15.45
N GLY A 7 -6.81 1.58 15.62
CA GLY A 7 -6.09 0.34 15.38
C GLY A 7 -6.20 -0.68 16.52
N LYS A 8 -7.07 -0.44 17.53
CA LYS A 8 -7.30 -1.35 18.65
C LYS A 8 -6.03 -1.72 19.43
N TRP A 9 -5.11 -0.78 19.55
CA TRP A 9 -3.81 -0.93 20.25
C TRP A 9 -2.88 -1.99 19.63
N LEU A 10 -3.18 -2.45 18.43
CA LEU A 10 -2.37 -3.42 17.69
C LEU A 10 -1.26 -2.78 16.82
N PRO A 11 -1.39 -1.51 16.35
CA PRO A 11 -0.37 -0.88 15.52
C PRO A 11 0.96 -0.72 16.26
N ASP A 12 2.05 -0.82 15.50
CA ASP A 12 3.36 -0.39 15.95
C ASP A 12 3.33 1.14 16.18
N GLN A 13 3.68 1.57 17.40
CA GLN A 13 3.55 2.97 17.80
C GLN A 13 4.56 3.88 17.12
N GLU A 14 5.76 3.38 16.80
CA GLU A 14 6.76 4.16 16.05
C GLU A 14 6.32 4.39 14.60
N LEU A 15 5.77 3.38 13.96
CA LEU A 15 5.20 3.51 12.62
C LEU A 15 3.98 4.43 12.61
N ALA A 16 3.10 4.32 13.60
CA ALA A 16 1.96 5.21 13.76
C ALA A 16 2.41 6.67 13.96
N TRP A 17 3.46 6.90 14.76
CA TRP A 17 4.04 8.22 14.95
C TRP A 17 4.61 8.79 13.65
N LYS A 18 5.39 7.99 12.89
CA LYS A 18 5.92 8.38 11.57
C LYS A 18 4.78 8.73 10.61
N LEU A 19 3.72 7.92 10.58
CA LEU A 19 2.56 8.18 9.73
C LEU A 19 1.94 9.55 10.02
N VAL A 20 1.60 9.84 11.26
CA VAL A 20 0.90 11.09 11.60
C VAL A 20 1.80 12.33 11.47
N THR A 21 3.10 12.21 11.70
CA THR A 21 4.04 13.33 11.56
C THR A 21 4.33 13.65 10.09
N LEU A 22 4.35 12.66 9.21
CA LEU A 22 4.62 12.85 7.78
C LEU A 22 3.36 13.10 6.95
N ALA A 23 2.18 12.80 7.47
CA ALA A 23 0.93 12.84 6.69
C ALA A 23 0.68 14.19 6.03
N VAL A 24 0.90 15.30 6.73
CA VAL A 24 0.67 16.66 6.18
C VAL A 24 1.60 16.95 5.02
N GLU A 25 2.88 16.60 5.16
CA GLU A 25 3.88 16.77 4.11
C GLU A 25 3.53 15.93 2.87
N ARG A 26 3.16 14.66 3.08
CA ARG A 26 2.78 13.77 1.97
C ARG A 26 1.53 14.24 1.23
N ILE A 27 0.53 14.79 1.92
CA ILE A 27 -0.64 15.37 1.24
C ILE A 27 -0.25 16.59 0.40
N ARG A 28 0.63 17.44 0.91
CA ARG A 28 1.14 18.60 0.14
C ARG A 28 1.94 18.16 -1.09
N GLU A 29 2.75 17.12 -0.97
CA GLU A 29 3.48 16.52 -2.08
C GLU A 29 2.52 15.98 -3.15
N LEU A 30 1.47 15.24 -2.74
CA LEU A 30 0.44 14.77 -3.65
C LEU A 30 -0.22 15.88 -4.45
N GLU A 31 -0.51 17.03 -3.83
CA GLU A 31 -1.08 18.19 -4.53
C GLU A 31 -0.06 18.92 -5.39
N ASN A 32 1.05 19.36 -4.78
CA ASN A 32 1.93 20.35 -5.40
C ASN A 32 2.90 19.74 -6.41
N GLU A 33 3.29 18.48 -6.20
CA GLU A 33 4.30 17.82 -7.03
C GLU A 33 3.69 16.76 -7.96
N LEU A 34 2.66 16.07 -7.49
CA LEU A 34 2.05 14.96 -8.21
C LEU A 34 0.72 15.31 -8.86
N GLY A 35 0.15 16.49 -8.57
CA GLY A 35 -1.00 17.04 -9.25
C GLY A 35 -2.35 16.48 -8.80
N CYS A 36 -2.46 15.95 -7.58
CA CYS A 36 -3.74 15.56 -7.00
C CYS A 36 -4.61 16.78 -6.69
N PHE A 37 -5.91 16.66 -6.89
CA PHE A 37 -6.89 17.68 -6.54
C PHE A 37 -7.81 17.20 -5.43
N PHE A 38 -7.62 17.75 -4.23
CA PHE A 38 -8.51 17.52 -3.11
C PHE A 38 -9.59 18.60 -3.01
N ASP A 39 -10.71 18.28 -2.38
CA ASP A 39 -11.82 19.21 -2.19
C ASP A 39 -11.42 20.40 -1.31
N ARG A 40 -11.99 21.56 -1.61
CA ARG A 40 -11.65 22.84 -0.98
C ARG A 40 -12.86 23.48 -0.31
N ASN A 41 -12.58 24.20 0.75
CA ASN A 41 -13.53 25.15 1.34
C ASN A 41 -13.66 26.40 0.44
N PRO A 42 -14.72 27.23 0.63
CA PRO A 42 -14.88 28.47 -0.13
C PRO A 42 -13.72 29.47 0.03
N ASP A 43 -12.97 29.39 1.12
CA ASP A 43 -11.78 30.20 1.39
C ASP A 43 -10.49 29.65 0.73
N GLY A 44 -10.59 28.54 -0.01
CA GLY A 44 -9.48 27.89 -0.69
C GLY A 44 -8.66 26.93 0.16
N THR A 45 -8.93 26.78 1.45
CA THR A 45 -8.28 25.78 2.29
C THR A 45 -8.74 24.37 1.95
N VAL A 46 -7.89 23.34 2.21
CA VAL A 46 -8.26 21.95 1.99
C VAL A 46 -9.44 21.57 2.90
N HIS A 47 -10.50 21.08 2.28
CA HIS A 47 -11.64 20.58 3.05
C HIS A 47 -11.28 19.26 3.75
N GLN A 48 -11.62 19.19 5.02
CA GLN A 48 -11.40 18.00 5.85
C GLN A 48 -12.74 17.53 6.41
N LYS A 49 -13.03 16.25 6.27
CA LYS A 49 -14.28 15.66 6.75
C LYS A 49 -14.04 14.69 7.91
N ALA A 50 -15.09 14.46 8.68
CA ALA A 50 -15.15 13.44 9.69
C ALA A 50 -14.94 12.04 9.09
N PHE A 51 -14.32 11.17 9.87
CA PHE A 51 -14.22 9.75 9.58
C PHE A 51 -14.41 8.96 10.87
N ALA A 52 -14.90 7.73 10.75
CA ALA A 52 -15.18 6.87 11.91
C ALA A 52 -13.93 6.69 12.78
N GLY A 53 -14.10 6.84 14.10
CA GLY A 53 -13.01 6.69 15.07
C GLY A 53 -12.05 7.88 15.17
N GLN A 54 -12.35 9.02 14.56
CA GLN A 54 -11.56 10.25 14.69
C GLN A 54 -12.21 11.23 15.64
N THR A 55 -11.40 11.88 16.49
CA THR A 55 -11.85 12.94 17.38
C THR A 55 -12.01 14.27 16.66
N PHE A 56 -11.21 14.52 15.62
CA PHE A 56 -11.23 15.75 14.82
C PHE A 56 -11.37 15.43 13.35
N ASP A 57 -12.05 16.29 12.61
CA ASP A 57 -12.18 16.24 11.17
C ASP A 57 -10.81 16.52 10.54
N ARG A 58 -10.17 15.50 9.98
CA ARG A 58 -8.84 15.60 9.39
C ARG A 58 -8.67 14.79 8.10
N THR A 59 -9.75 14.15 7.64
CA THR A 59 -9.69 13.33 6.43
C THR A 59 -9.76 14.19 5.19
N VAL A 60 -8.63 14.32 4.49
CA VAL A 60 -8.55 14.93 3.18
C VAL A 60 -9.20 14.01 2.16
N HIS A 61 -9.97 14.56 1.24
CA HIS A 61 -10.77 13.76 0.31
C HIS A 61 -11.01 14.46 -1.03
N LYS A 62 -11.47 13.67 -2.00
CA LYS A 62 -12.05 14.11 -3.27
C LYS A 62 -13.42 13.47 -3.41
N GLY A 63 -14.46 14.09 -2.84
CA GLY A 63 -15.76 13.42 -2.73
C GLY A 63 -15.60 12.02 -2.15
N ASP A 64 -16.15 11.03 -2.86
CA ASP A 64 -16.01 9.61 -2.55
C ASP A 64 -14.93 8.91 -3.41
N LEU A 65 -14.20 9.67 -4.23
CA LEU A 65 -13.27 9.16 -5.24
C LEU A 65 -11.79 9.43 -4.89
N THR A 66 -11.47 9.63 -3.62
CA THR A 66 -10.10 9.96 -3.17
C THR A 66 -9.05 8.95 -3.65
N GLY A 67 -9.35 7.66 -3.53
CA GLY A 67 -8.43 6.62 -4.00
C GLY A 67 -8.23 6.65 -5.51
N ILE A 68 -9.29 6.88 -6.27
CA ILE A 68 -9.23 7.00 -7.74
C ILE A 68 -8.41 8.22 -8.16
N GLU A 69 -8.61 9.36 -7.49
CA GLU A 69 -7.82 10.57 -7.77
C GLU A 69 -6.32 10.31 -7.56
N ILE A 70 -5.95 9.77 -6.40
CA ILE A 70 -4.54 9.51 -6.07
C ILE A 70 -3.93 8.51 -7.05
N ILE A 71 -4.60 7.39 -7.32
CA ILE A 71 -4.02 6.33 -8.17
C ILE A 71 -3.87 6.80 -9.63
N ASN A 72 -4.81 7.60 -10.15
CA ASN A 72 -4.71 8.14 -11.49
C ASN A 72 -3.53 9.10 -11.61
N ARG A 73 -3.35 10.01 -10.65
CA ARG A 73 -2.21 10.94 -10.66
C ARG A 73 -0.87 10.20 -10.54
N LEU A 74 -0.79 9.21 -9.66
CA LEU A 74 0.42 8.39 -9.53
C LEU A 74 0.70 7.57 -10.81
N ALA A 75 -0.33 7.03 -11.46
CA ALA A 75 -0.19 6.33 -12.74
C ALA A 75 0.33 7.27 -13.85
N GLU A 76 -0.22 8.49 -13.95
CA GLU A 76 0.29 9.52 -14.87
C GLU A 76 1.77 9.83 -14.63
N GLN A 77 2.20 9.91 -13.36
CA GLN A 77 3.60 10.11 -13.01
C GLN A 77 4.49 8.93 -13.43
N VAL A 78 4.01 7.70 -13.32
CA VAL A 78 4.72 6.50 -13.79
C VAL A 78 4.90 6.56 -15.31
N TRP A 79 3.84 6.92 -16.04
CA TRP A 79 3.89 7.03 -17.51
C TRP A 79 4.81 8.15 -17.98
N SER A 80 4.70 9.32 -17.38
CA SER A 80 5.51 10.48 -17.75
C SER A 80 7.01 10.27 -17.51
N ARG A 81 7.36 9.42 -16.55
CA ARG A 81 8.75 9.07 -16.24
C ARG A 81 9.28 7.89 -17.06
N GLY A 82 8.48 7.32 -17.95
CA GLY A 82 8.90 6.18 -18.78
C GLY A 82 9.22 4.91 -17.98
N ILE A 83 8.63 4.74 -16.81
CA ILE A 83 8.83 3.54 -15.98
C ILE A 83 8.14 2.36 -16.66
N GLY A 84 8.89 1.28 -16.89
CA GLY A 84 8.36 0.04 -17.46
C GLY A 84 7.29 -0.58 -16.57
N ARG A 85 6.23 -1.09 -17.19
CA ARG A 85 5.10 -1.73 -16.49
C ARG A 85 4.86 -3.11 -17.08
N LEU A 86 4.63 -4.07 -16.21
CA LEU A 86 4.26 -5.43 -16.56
C LEU A 86 2.83 -5.65 -16.06
N GLU A 87 1.85 -5.29 -16.91
CA GLU A 87 0.43 -5.49 -16.63
C GLU A 87 0.05 -6.94 -16.93
N GLU A 88 -0.96 -7.47 -16.24
CA GLU A 88 -1.39 -8.87 -16.35
C GLU A 88 -0.27 -9.89 -16.04
N HIS A 89 0.68 -9.49 -15.19
CA HIS A 89 1.74 -10.37 -14.72
C HIS A 89 1.56 -10.64 -13.22
N ARG A 90 1.58 -11.91 -12.86
CA ARG A 90 1.50 -12.33 -11.46
C ARG A 90 2.88 -12.72 -10.95
N ALA A 91 3.34 -12.04 -9.91
CA ALA A 91 4.56 -12.44 -9.19
C ALA A 91 4.32 -13.77 -8.45
N ILE A 92 5.25 -14.70 -8.58
CA ILE A 92 5.17 -16.05 -8.02
C ILE A 92 6.20 -16.25 -6.94
N GLU A 93 7.45 -15.81 -7.20
CA GLU A 93 8.58 -16.10 -6.34
C GLU A 93 9.64 -15.00 -6.41
N LEU A 94 10.28 -14.74 -5.27
CA LEU A 94 11.51 -13.98 -5.20
C LEU A 94 12.68 -14.93 -5.50
N VAL A 95 13.54 -14.55 -6.42
CA VAL A 95 14.67 -15.39 -6.85
C VAL A 95 15.96 -14.83 -6.28
N ARG A 96 16.74 -15.70 -5.62
CA ARG A 96 18.04 -15.34 -5.07
C ARG A 96 19.18 -15.64 -6.04
N THR A 97 20.33 -15.03 -5.79
CA THR A 97 21.60 -15.41 -6.42
C THR A 97 21.95 -16.85 -6.06
N ALA A 98 22.80 -17.49 -6.89
CA ALA A 98 23.15 -18.89 -6.70
C ALA A 98 23.81 -19.20 -5.33
N ASP A 99 24.48 -18.23 -4.75
CA ASP A 99 25.07 -18.31 -3.41
C ASP A 99 24.07 -17.96 -2.27
N GLY A 100 22.84 -17.57 -2.60
CA GLY A 100 21.80 -17.17 -1.65
C GLY A 100 22.03 -15.85 -0.94
N SER A 101 23.11 -15.11 -1.28
CA SER A 101 23.52 -13.90 -0.53
C SER A 101 22.69 -12.66 -0.86
N ALA A 102 22.02 -12.62 -2.01
CA ALA A 102 21.29 -11.46 -2.47
C ALA A 102 20.05 -11.85 -3.30
N LEU A 103 19.15 -10.89 -3.47
CA LEU A 103 18.04 -11.01 -4.39
C LEU A 103 18.54 -10.83 -5.83
N ALA A 104 18.14 -11.73 -6.72
CA ALA A 104 18.45 -11.66 -8.15
C ALA A 104 17.28 -11.07 -8.96
N GLY A 105 16.05 -11.22 -8.47
CA GLY A 105 14.87 -10.71 -9.16
C GLY A 105 13.57 -11.37 -8.73
N VAL A 106 12.57 -11.29 -9.61
CA VAL A 106 11.23 -11.84 -9.39
C VAL A 106 10.84 -12.75 -10.55
N LEU A 107 10.40 -13.95 -10.23
CA LEU A 107 9.74 -14.84 -11.20
C LEU A 107 8.26 -14.47 -11.26
N MET A 108 7.77 -14.28 -12.48
CA MET A 108 6.38 -13.92 -12.76
C MET A 108 5.79 -14.86 -13.79
N ILE A 109 4.47 -14.87 -13.90
CA ILE A 109 3.76 -15.48 -15.02
C ILE A 109 3.00 -14.39 -15.77
N ASP A 110 3.18 -14.34 -17.09
CA ASP A 110 2.32 -13.58 -17.98
C ASP A 110 0.96 -14.28 -18.05
N MET A 111 -0.06 -13.63 -17.51
CA MET A 111 -1.42 -14.19 -17.43
C MET A 111 -2.12 -14.30 -18.80
N ARG A 112 -1.61 -13.63 -19.81
CA ARG A 112 -2.16 -13.67 -21.18
C ARG A 112 -1.54 -14.79 -22.00
N ALA A 113 -0.21 -14.90 -21.94
CA ALA A 113 0.54 -15.91 -22.71
C ALA A 113 0.66 -17.25 -21.97
N GLY A 114 0.55 -17.24 -20.63
CA GLY A 114 0.81 -18.42 -19.80
C GLY A 114 2.30 -18.76 -19.68
N GLU A 115 3.17 -17.80 -19.96
CA GLU A 115 4.62 -17.99 -19.98
C GLU A 115 5.27 -17.44 -18.70
N PHE A 116 6.38 -18.06 -18.30
CA PHE A 116 7.19 -17.54 -17.20
C PHE A 116 8.08 -16.40 -17.68
N VAL A 117 8.12 -15.34 -16.88
CA VAL A 117 8.94 -14.16 -17.10
C VAL A 117 9.81 -13.93 -15.88
N PHE A 118 11.12 -13.88 -16.06
CA PHE A 118 12.05 -13.50 -15.00
C PHE A 118 12.43 -12.02 -15.14
N VAL A 119 12.15 -11.25 -14.11
CA VAL A 119 12.52 -9.84 -14.03
C VAL A 119 13.75 -9.72 -13.14
N GLN A 120 14.90 -9.50 -13.74
CA GLN A 120 16.14 -9.26 -13.01
C GLN A 120 16.09 -7.92 -12.30
N ALA A 121 16.37 -7.88 -11.01
CA ALA A 121 16.35 -6.66 -10.20
C ALA A 121 17.37 -6.76 -9.05
N LYS A 122 18.02 -5.64 -8.76
CA LYS A 122 18.94 -5.50 -7.61
C LYS A 122 18.20 -5.32 -6.28
N ALA A 123 16.97 -4.85 -6.34
CA ALA A 123 16.09 -4.65 -5.19
C ALA A 123 14.63 -4.79 -5.64
N VAL A 124 13.78 -5.27 -4.77
CA VAL A 124 12.34 -5.42 -5.00
C VAL A 124 11.57 -4.76 -3.86
N LEU A 125 10.65 -3.87 -4.20
CA LEU A 125 9.71 -3.29 -3.26
C LEU A 125 8.39 -4.07 -3.32
N LEU A 126 8.02 -4.73 -2.22
CA LEU A 126 6.74 -5.40 -2.09
C LEU A 126 5.66 -4.40 -1.65
N ALA A 127 4.79 -4.03 -2.58
CA ALA A 127 3.64 -3.14 -2.35
C ALA A 127 2.32 -3.81 -2.77
N THR A 128 2.18 -5.10 -2.47
CA THR A 128 1.09 -5.97 -2.93
C THR A 128 -0.21 -5.85 -2.14
N GLY A 129 -0.28 -4.88 -1.24
CA GLY A 129 -1.45 -4.66 -0.39
C GLY A 129 -1.58 -5.68 0.75
N GLY A 130 -2.75 -5.71 1.35
CA GLY A 130 -3.06 -6.58 2.49
C GLY A 130 -3.59 -7.96 2.11
N GLY A 131 -4.10 -8.69 3.11
CA GLY A 131 -4.61 -10.05 2.94
C GLY A 131 -5.94 -10.32 3.64
N PRO A 132 -6.93 -9.43 3.55
CA PRO A 132 -8.21 -9.64 4.25
C PRO A 132 -8.93 -10.91 3.81
N THR A 133 -8.74 -11.37 2.58
CA THR A 133 -9.41 -12.55 2.03
C THR A 133 -8.97 -13.88 2.66
N MET A 134 -7.90 -13.88 3.47
CA MET A 134 -7.56 -15.06 4.29
C MET A 134 -8.59 -15.28 5.42
N TYR A 135 -9.37 -14.26 5.76
CA TYR A 135 -10.42 -14.34 6.79
C TYR A 135 -11.79 -14.59 6.16
N ARG A 136 -12.62 -15.34 6.88
CA ARG A 136 -13.99 -15.67 6.42
C ARG A 136 -14.87 -14.43 6.24
N TYR A 137 -14.71 -13.44 7.11
CA TYR A 137 -15.44 -12.18 7.08
C TYR A 137 -14.46 -11.03 6.82
N HIS A 138 -14.68 -10.30 5.75
CA HIS A 138 -13.87 -9.14 5.38
C HIS A 138 -14.71 -8.19 4.54
N THR A 139 -14.43 -6.89 4.63
CA THR A 139 -15.10 -5.83 3.86
C THR A 139 -14.36 -5.43 2.58
N PRO A 140 -13.01 -5.50 2.49
CA PRO A 140 -12.30 -5.20 1.25
C PRO A 140 -12.58 -6.22 0.13
N SER A 141 -12.28 -5.80 -1.11
CA SER A 141 -12.42 -6.63 -2.31
C SER A 141 -11.52 -7.89 -2.27
N GLY A 142 -11.94 -8.93 -2.99
CA GLY A 142 -11.32 -10.25 -2.99
C GLY A 142 -9.95 -10.36 -3.65
N ASP A 143 -9.42 -9.27 -4.19
CA ASP A 143 -8.11 -9.18 -4.83
C ASP A 143 -6.93 -9.09 -3.85
N LYS A 144 -7.21 -8.93 -2.54
CA LYS A 144 -6.19 -8.77 -1.49
C LYS A 144 -5.95 -10.08 -0.76
N SER A 145 -5.12 -10.94 -1.33
CA SER A 145 -4.96 -12.35 -0.95
C SER A 145 -3.68 -12.69 -0.18
N CYS A 146 -2.89 -11.71 0.28
CA CYS A 146 -1.60 -11.91 0.94
C CYS A 146 -0.50 -12.54 0.07
N ASP A 147 -0.62 -12.55 -1.23
CA ASP A 147 0.34 -13.21 -2.12
C ASP A 147 1.77 -12.74 -1.91
N GLY A 148 1.98 -11.42 -1.84
CA GLY A 148 3.31 -10.85 -1.61
C GLY A 148 3.89 -11.19 -0.25
N LEU A 149 3.06 -11.22 0.80
CA LEU A 149 3.51 -11.63 2.13
C LEU A 149 3.89 -13.11 2.15
N ALA A 150 3.10 -13.97 1.51
CA ALA A 150 3.41 -15.39 1.40
C ALA A 150 4.67 -15.63 0.58
N MET A 151 4.90 -14.85 -0.48
CA MET A 151 6.11 -14.90 -1.29
C MET A 151 7.34 -14.50 -0.48
N ALA A 152 7.26 -13.41 0.28
CA ALA A 152 8.33 -12.97 1.17
C ALA A 152 8.62 -14.01 2.27
N LEU A 153 7.57 -14.63 2.85
CA LEU A 153 7.73 -15.66 3.87
C LEU A 153 8.46 -16.91 3.34
N ARG A 154 8.18 -17.30 2.10
CA ARG A 154 8.88 -18.44 1.47
C ARG A 154 10.35 -18.15 1.23
N ASP A 155 10.72 -16.89 0.99
CA ASP A 155 12.10 -16.47 0.79
C ASP A 155 12.95 -16.45 2.08
N GLN A 156 12.39 -16.77 3.23
CA GLN A 156 13.02 -16.93 4.56
C GLN A 156 13.71 -15.70 5.17
N GLU A 157 13.57 -14.52 4.61
CA GLU A 157 14.17 -13.28 5.15
C GLU A 157 13.25 -12.40 5.99
N ILE A 158 12.10 -12.90 6.42
CA ILE A 158 11.15 -12.08 7.18
C ILE A 158 11.63 -11.74 8.59
N SER A 159 12.63 -12.43 9.14
CA SER A 159 13.12 -12.11 10.49
C SER A 159 13.63 -10.67 10.63
N ASP A 160 14.14 -10.08 9.54
CA ASP A 160 14.75 -8.75 9.54
C ASP A 160 13.94 -7.69 8.77
N PHE A 161 12.85 -8.09 8.12
CA PHE A 161 11.96 -7.12 7.49
C PHE A 161 11.16 -6.39 8.57
N PRO A 162 11.29 -5.06 8.72
CA PRO A 162 10.35 -4.30 9.52
C PRO A 162 8.99 -4.48 8.85
N LEU A 163 8.18 -5.39 9.40
CA LEU A 163 6.84 -5.68 8.93
C LEU A 163 6.00 -4.39 8.98
N CYS A 164 6.12 -3.57 7.97
CA CYS A 164 5.15 -2.53 7.64
C CYS A 164 3.72 -3.11 7.58
N ASN A 165 3.63 -4.43 7.49
CA ASN A 165 2.39 -5.20 7.45
C ASN A 165 1.69 -5.39 8.80
N LYS A 166 2.36 -5.22 9.94
CA LYS A 166 1.66 -5.39 11.23
C LYS A 166 0.58 -4.33 11.45
N SER A 167 0.78 -3.12 10.93
CA SER A 167 -0.19 -2.04 11.10
C SER A 167 -1.26 -1.97 10.02
N PHE A 168 -1.02 -2.51 8.82
CA PHE A 168 -1.95 -2.37 7.70
C PHE A 168 -3.05 -3.44 7.66
N ASN A 169 -2.76 -4.65 8.15
CA ASN A 169 -3.72 -5.76 8.08
C ASN A 169 -4.70 -5.81 9.26
N LEU A 170 -4.36 -5.22 10.40
CA LEU A 170 -5.16 -5.33 11.62
C LEU A 170 -6.14 -4.17 11.83
N SER A 171 -5.88 -3.00 11.25
CA SER A 171 -6.79 -1.87 11.36
C SER A 171 -8.12 -2.04 10.61
N TYR A 172 -8.23 -3.02 9.72
CA TYR A 172 -9.46 -3.30 8.97
C TYR A 172 -10.31 -4.44 9.53
N CYS A 173 -9.78 -5.25 10.43
CA CYS A 173 -10.53 -6.38 11.00
C CYS A 173 -11.36 -6.01 12.24
N GLY A 174 -11.39 -4.77 12.67
CA GLY A 174 -11.88 -4.37 13.98
C GLY A 174 -13.24 -3.69 14.05
N HIS A 175 -14.05 -3.68 13.00
CA HIS A 175 -15.30 -2.91 13.03
C HIS A 175 -16.60 -3.70 13.07
N ASP A 176 -16.58 -5.03 13.02
CA ASP A 176 -17.82 -5.83 13.12
C ASP A 176 -17.60 -7.10 13.95
N LEU A 177 -17.45 -6.93 15.26
CA LEU A 177 -17.77 -7.93 16.29
C LEU A 177 -18.46 -7.26 17.45
#